data_0244a24a52be34ba6130763cfc8831e0
#
_entry.id   0244a24a52be34ba6130763cfc8831e0
#
_cell.length_a   1.000
_cell.length_b   1.000
_cell.length_c   1.000
_cell.angle_alpha   90.00
_cell.angle_beta   90.00
_cell.angle_gamma   90.00
#
_symmetry.space_group_name_H-M   'P 1'
#
loop_
_entity.id
_entity.type
_entity.pdbx_description
1 polymer ?
#
loop_
_entity_poly.entity_id
_entity_poly.type
_entity_poly.pdbx_seq_one_letter_code
_entity_poly.pdbx_strand_id
1 'polypeptide(L)'
;PETVRYGGNTSCVEVRGADGTLLVLDAGTGIRRLGGRVGPETRVDLLLSHLHMDHIQGLGFFRPLDEPGQDVHIWGPPSTTLDLRARLSRYLSPPLFPVRVRDLPCRLTLHDVPLERFAIGGLTVTAALVCHPGPTVGYRITDGTASIAYLPDHEPALGARHFPGAPDRTSGFDLA
;
A
#
# COMPACT_ATOMS: atom_id res chain seq x y z
N PRO A 1 12.08 -7.31 26.12
CA PRO A 1 12.73 -6.87 24.91
C PRO A 1 12.30 -5.45 24.57
N GLU A 2 13.18 -4.60 24.04
CA GLU A 2 12.93 -3.20 23.70
C GLU A 2 11.80 -3.04 22.66
N THR A 3 11.60 -4.04 21.80
CA THR A 3 10.55 -4.09 20.76
C THR A 3 9.13 -4.19 21.32
N VAL A 4 8.93 -4.63 22.57
CA VAL A 4 7.59 -4.74 23.17
C VAL A 4 6.86 -3.40 23.22
N ARG A 5 7.60 -2.29 23.34
CA ARG A 5 7.03 -0.94 23.36
C ARG A 5 6.28 -0.58 22.06
N TYR A 6 6.75 -1.07 20.93
CA TYR A 6 6.21 -0.75 19.60
C TYR A 6 5.24 -1.81 19.09
N GLY A 7 5.17 -2.98 19.74
CA GLY A 7 4.35 -4.11 19.33
C GLY A 7 4.98 -4.94 18.21
N GLY A 8 4.22 -5.89 17.69
CA GLY A 8 4.66 -6.81 16.63
C GLY A 8 3.79 -6.77 15.36
N ASN A 9 3.09 -5.66 15.12
CA ASN A 9 2.35 -5.51 13.87
C ASN A 9 3.33 -5.25 12.71
N THR A 10 2.98 -5.77 11.55
CA THR A 10 3.69 -5.51 10.31
C THR A 10 3.19 -4.23 9.63
N SER A 11 3.84 -3.83 8.55
CA SER A 11 3.77 -2.52 7.91
C SER A 11 2.35 -2.02 7.65
N CYS A 12 1.99 -0.90 8.29
CA CYS A 12 0.77 -0.14 8.02
C CYS A 12 0.93 1.27 8.57
N VAL A 13 0.88 2.28 7.72
CA VAL A 13 1.00 3.69 8.10
C VAL A 13 -0.25 4.45 7.67
N GLU A 14 -0.87 5.16 8.60
CA GLU A 14 -1.99 6.06 8.35
C GLU A 14 -1.48 7.46 8.03
N VAL A 15 -1.93 8.05 6.92
CA VAL A 15 -1.68 9.45 6.54
C VAL A 15 -3.02 10.14 6.37
N ARG A 16 -3.17 11.30 6.99
CA ARG A 16 -4.37 12.13 6.82
C ARG A 16 -4.01 13.48 6.21
N GLY A 17 -4.68 13.78 5.10
CA GLY A 17 -4.64 15.12 4.51
C GLY A 17 -5.46 16.12 5.35
N ALA A 18 -5.12 17.39 5.22
CA ALA A 18 -5.85 18.50 5.89
C ALA A 18 -7.32 18.59 5.42
N ASP A 19 -7.62 18.09 4.23
CA ASP A 19 -8.96 18.02 3.64
C ASP A 19 -9.77 16.79 4.10
N GLY A 20 -9.21 15.96 5.00
CA GLY A 20 -9.82 14.72 5.49
C GLY A 20 -9.49 13.47 4.67
N THR A 21 -8.71 13.59 3.58
CA THR A 21 -8.25 12.44 2.79
C THR A 21 -7.57 11.40 3.69
N LEU A 22 -8.05 10.16 3.61
CA LEU A 22 -7.45 9.02 4.31
C LEU A 22 -6.64 8.17 3.33
N LEU A 23 -5.33 8.20 3.52
CA LEU A 23 -4.37 7.38 2.80
C LEU A 23 -3.73 6.37 3.75
N VAL A 24 -3.63 5.12 3.34
CA VAL A 24 -3.00 4.05 4.11
C VAL A 24 -1.84 3.48 3.30
N LEU A 25 -0.68 3.35 3.90
CA LEU A 25 0.50 2.76 3.28
C LEU A 25 0.69 1.36 3.84
N ASP A 26 0.58 0.38 2.97
CA ASP A 26 0.56 -1.05 3.22
C ASP A 26 -0.55 -1.56 4.15
N ALA A 27 -0.82 -2.84 4.01
CA ALA A 27 -1.89 -3.56 4.69
C ALA A 27 -1.36 -4.75 5.51
N GLY A 28 -0.26 -4.55 6.22
CA GLY A 28 0.20 -5.50 7.21
C GLY A 28 -0.79 -5.63 8.38
N THR A 29 -0.44 -6.37 9.41
CA THR A 29 -1.36 -6.68 10.53
C THR A 29 -1.83 -5.44 11.29
N GLY A 30 -1.09 -4.32 11.19
CA GLY A 30 -1.47 -3.03 11.79
C GLY A 30 -2.79 -2.47 11.28
N ILE A 31 -3.19 -2.78 10.04
CA ILE A 31 -4.40 -2.25 9.39
C ILE A 31 -5.70 -2.67 10.10
N ARG A 32 -5.70 -3.80 10.80
CA ARG A 32 -6.85 -4.27 11.56
C ARG A 32 -7.32 -3.23 12.59
N ARG A 33 -6.37 -2.60 13.30
CA ARG A 33 -6.71 -1.56 14.31
C ARG A 33 -7.22 -0.29 13.64
N LEU A 34 -6.64 0.07 12.51
CA LEU A 34 -7.09 1.21 11.72
C LEU A 34 -8.53 1.01 11.23
N GLY A 35 -8.84 -0.17 10.68
CA GLY A 35 -10.17 -0.49 10.15
C GLY A 35 -11.30 -0.28 11.15
N GLY A 36 -11.06 -0.50 12.45
CA GLY A 36 -12.05 -0.23 13.52
C GLY A 36 -12.32 1.26 13.80
N ARG A 37 -11.53 2.18 13.20
CA ARG A 37 -11.64 3.63 13.36
C ARG A 37 -12.11 4.35 12.10
N VAL A 38 -12.21 3.64 10.98
CA VAL A 38 -12.69 4.21 9.72
C VAL A 38 -14.21 4.33 9.77
N GLY A 39 -14.71 5.54 9.55
CA GLY A 39 -16.16 5.79 9.46
C GLY A 39 -16.74 5.30 8.12
N PRO A 40 -18.05 5.00 8.06
CA PRO A 40 -18.68 4.40 6.88
C PRO A 40 -18.67 5.32 5.64
N GLU A 41 -18.64 6.63 5.83
CA GLU A 41 -18.63 7.61 4.74
C GLU A 41 -17.21 7.98 4.28
N THR A 42 -16.18 7.41 4.91
CA THR A 42 -14.80 7.74 4.62
C THR A 42 -14.31 6.92 3.44
N ARG A 43 -13.96 7.56 2.33
CA ARG A 43 -13.18 6.90 1.27
C ARG A 43 -11.80 6.52 1.82
N VAL A 44 -11.34 5.32 1.51
CA VAL A 44 -10.02 4.83 1.89
C VAL A 44 -9.21 4.57 0.62
N ASP A 45 -8.06 5.22 0.51
CA ASP A 45 -7.06 4.91 -0.50
C ASP A 45 -5.89 4.17 0.15
N LEU A 46 -5.70 2.91 -0.23
CA LEU A 46 -4.67 2.03 0.28
C LEU A 46 -3.58 1.83 -0.78
N LEU A 47 -2.38 2.33 -0.53
CA LEU A 47 -1.22 2.19 -1.39
C LEU A 47 -0.34 1.05 -0.91
N LEU A 48 -0.25 -0.01 -1.70
CA LEU A 48 0.62 -1.15 -1.44
C LEU A 48 2.01 -0.90 -2.05
N SER A 49 3.04 -0.99 -1.22
CA SER A 49 4.42 -0.93 -1.70
C SER A 49 4.74 -2.14 -2.57
N HIS A 50 4.37 -3.32 -2.12
CA HIS A 50 4.50 -4.58 -2.83
C HIS A 50 3.55 -5.64 -2.24
N LEU A 51 3.61 -6.88 -2.74
CA LEU A 51 2.64 -7.91 -2.38
C LEU A 51 3.25 -9.07 -1.55
N HIS A 52 4.33 -8.83 -0.81
CA HIS A 52 4.76 -9.79 0.20
C HIS A 52 3.73 -9.88 1.33
N MET A 53 3.67 -11.03 1.98
CA MET A 53 2.57 -11.35 2.89
C MET A 53 2.49 -10.39 4.09
N ASP A 54 3.60 -9.98 4.64
CA ASP A 54 3.66 -9.03 5.77
C ASP A 54 3.18 -7.62 5.42
N HIS A 55 3.03 -7.29 4.13
CA HIS A 55 2.46 -6.04 3.64
C HIS A 55 0.99 -6.14 3.21
N ILE A 56 0.44 -7.36 3.06
CA ILE A 56 -0.95 -7.55 2.60
C ILE A 56 -1.80 -8.44 3.50
N GLN A 57 -1.22 -9.15 4.46
CA GLN A 57 -1.94 -10.15 5.27
C GLN A 57 -3.07 -9.55 6.11
N GLY A 58 -3.01 -8.27 6.44
CA GLY A 58 -4.04 -7.57 7.18
C GLY A 58 -5.31 -7.27 6.38
N LEU A 59 -5.27 -7.36 5.03
CA LEU A 59 -6.45 -7.12 4.18
C LEU A 59 -7.65 -7.98 4.58
N GLY A 60 -7.42 -9.25 4.91
CA GLY A 60 -8.47 -10.17 5.35
C GLY A 60 -9.15 -9.79 6.67
N PHE A 61 -8.64 -8.79 7.38
CA PHE A 61 -9.14 -8.30 8.67
C PHE A 61 -9.38 -6.80 8.66
N PHE A 62 -9.40 -6.20 7.49
CA PHE A 62 -9.64 -4.77 7.32
C PHE A 62 -11.13 -4.50 7.16
N ARG A 63 -11.79 -4.11 8.25
CA ARG A 63 -13.23 -3.92 8.33
C ARG A 63 -13.86 -3.17 7.15
N PRO A 64 -13.29 -2.09 6.61
CA PRO A 64 -13.85 -1.41 5.44
C PRO A 64 -14.07 -2.29 4.21
N LEU A 65 -13.34 -3.40 4.05
CA LEU A 65 -13.59 -4.35 2.97
C LEU A 65 -14.86 -5.19 3.18
N ASP A 66 -15.32 -5.34 4.42
CA ASP A 66 -16.50 -6.11 4.81
C ASP A 66 -17.74 -5.23 5.00
N GLU A 67 -17.63 -3.91 4.86
CA GLU A 67 -18.75 -2.97 5.05
C GLU A 67 -19.44 -2.67 3.70
N PRO A 68 -20.74 -2.99 3.56
CA PRO A 68 -21.48 -2.67 2.36
C PRO A 68 -21.46 -1.17 2.02
N GLY A 69 -21.11 -0.87 0.77
CA GLY A 69 -21.10 0.52 0.29
C GLY A 69 -19.88 1.36 0.69
N GLN A 70 -18.99 0.84 1.55
CA GLN A 70 -17.72 1.49 1.87
C GLN A 70 -16.89 1.68 0.60
N ASP A 71 -16.36 2.88 0.40
CA ASP A 71 -15.55 3.21 -0.77
C ASP A 71 -14.07 2.90 -0.50
N VAL A 72 -13.53 1.85 -1.13
CA VAL A 72 -12.16 1.40 -0.92
C VAL A 72 -11.42 1.32 -2.25
N HIS A 73 -10.32 2.04 -2.34
CA HIS A 73 -9.40 2.03 -3.46
C HIS A 73 -8.09 1.37 -3.04
N ILE A 74 -7.67 0.34 -3.77
CA ILE A 74 -6.36 -0.31 -3.53
C ILE A 74 -5.48 -0.06 -4.75
N TRP A 75 -4.36 0.55 -4.50
CA TRP A 75 -3.31 0.87 -5.47
C TRP A 75 -2.16 -0.10 -5.28
N GLY A 76 -1.87 -0.93 -6.27
CA GLY A 76 -0.79 -1.91 -6.19
C GLY A 76 0.33 -1.66 -7.19
N PRO A 77 1.52 -2.23 -6.96
CA PRO A 77 2.62 -2.07 -7.91
C PRO A 77 2.20 -2.56 -9.30
N PRO A 78 2.62 -1.89 -10.37
CA PRO A 78 2.29 -2.29 -11.73
C PRO A 78 2.86 -3.66 -12.06
N SER A 79 2.23 -4.36 -13.00
CA SER A 79 2.67 -5.67 -13.46
C SER A 79 2.36 -5.85 -14.94
N THR A 80 3.29 -6.44 -15.67
CA THR A 80 3.13 -6.75 -17.10
C THR A 80 2.46 -8.12 -17.34
N THR A 81 2.25 -8.92 -16.30
CA THR A 81 1.77 -10.30 -16.44
C THR A 81 0.36 -10.54 -15.93
N LEU A 82 0.02 -9.96 -14.77
CA LEU A 82 -1.29 -10.16 -14.13
C LEU A 82 -1.78 -8.84 -13.54
N ASP A 83 -3.06 -8.56 -13.68
CA ASP A 83 -3.69 -7.42 -13.02
C ASP A 83 -3.67 -7.56 -11.49
N LEU A 84 -3.91 -6.46 -10.78
CA LEU A 84 -3.88 -6.45 -9.32
C LEU A 84 -4.93 -7.39 -8.71
N ARG A 85 -6.10 -7.51 -9.35
CA ARG A 85 -7.16 -8.41 -8.88
C ARG A 85 -6.71 -9.86 -8.87
N ALA A 86 -6.13 -10.32 -9.96
CA ALA A 86 -5.63 -11.69 -10.08
C ALA A 86 -4.53 -11.98 -9.06
N ARG A 87 -3.64 -11.00 -8.82
CA ARG A 87 -2.55 -11.12 -7.84
C ARG A 87 -3.09 -11.18 -6.40
N LEU A 88 -4.00 -10.30 -6.01
CA LEU A 88 -4.62 -10.31 -4.67
C LEU A 88 -5.50 -11.52 -4.45
N SER A 89 -6.14 -12.06 -5.49
CA SER A 89 -6.96 -13.26 -5.40
C SER A 89 -6.18 -14.52 -5.06
N ARG A 90 -4.87 -14.52 -5.15
CA ARG A 90 -4.03 -15.64 -4.65
C ARG A 90 -4.11 -15.77 -3.14
N TYR A 91 -4.29 -14.67 -2.44
CA TYR A 91 -4.45 -14.60 -0.99
C TYR A 91 -5.93 -14.54 -0.59
N LEU A 92 -6.70 -13.59 -1.15
CA LEU A 92 -8.10 -13.36 -0.82
C LEU A 92 -9.02 -14.30 -1.63
N SER A 93 -8.94 -15.59 -1.35
CA SER A 93 -9.78 -16.62 -1.96
C SER A 93 -9.69 -17.95 -1.19
N PRO A 94 -10.73 -18.80 -1.25
CA PRO A 94 -10.63 -20.14 -0.69
C PRO A 94 -9.48 -20.98 -1.29
N PRO A 95 -8.78 -21.80 -0.51
CA PRO A 95 -9.04 -22.07 0.91
C PRO A 95 -8.36 -21.11 1.90
N LEU A 96 -7.54 -20.14 1.43
CA LEU A 96 -6.74 -19.25 2.30
C LEU A 96 -7.60 -18.17 2.96
N PHE A 97 -8.66 -17.72 2.28
CA PHE A 97 -9.60 -16.74 2.76
C PHE A 97 -11.03 -17.12 2.35
N PRO A 98 -12.05 -16.93 3.23
CA PRO A 98 -13.40 -17.44 2.95
C PRO A 98 -14.12 -16.71 1.81
N VAL A 99 -13.78 -15.45 1.56
CA VAL A 99 -14.44 -14.58 0.57
C VAL A 99 -13.47 -14.30 -0.57
N ARG A 100 -13.96 -14.28 -1.80
CA ARG A 100 -13.16 -13.87 -2.96
C ARG A 100 -13.18 -12.35 -3.09
N VAL A 101 -12.13 -11.78 -3.68
CA VAL A 101 -12.03 -10.33 -3.95
C VAL A 101 -13.27 -9.78 -4.65
N ARG A 102 -13.87 -10.53 -5.58
CA ARG A 102 -15.07 -10.11 -6.33
C ARG A 102 -16.36 -10.11 -5.51
N ASP A 103 -16.38 -10.85 -4.40
CA ASP A 103 -17.55 -11.06 -3.55
C ASP A 103 -17.49 -10.18 -2.28
N LEU A 104 -16.47 -9.30 -2.16
CA LEU A 104 -16.38 -8.32 -1.09
C LEU A 104 -17.54 -7.32 -1.19
N PRO A 105 -18.23 -6.99 -0.08
CA PRO A 105 -19.43 -6.16 -0.10
C PRO A 105 -19.15 -4.66 -0.29
N CYS A 106 -17.93 -4.20 -0.08
CA CYS A 106 -17.54 -2.82 -0.31
C CYS A 106 -17.52 -2.45 -1.80
N ARG A 107 -17.51 -1.15 -2.10
CA ARG A 107 -17.21 -0.62 -3.45
C ARG A 107 -15.70 -0.62 -3.64
N LEU A 108 -15.17 -1.75 -4.14
CA LEU A 108 -13.74 -1.95 -4.32
C LEU A 108 -13.29 -1.54 -5.72
N THR A 109 -12.39 -0.56 -5.78
CA THR A 109 -11.67 -0.17 -6.99
C THR A 109 -10.20 -0.53 -6.87
N LEU A 110 -9.66 -1.20 -7.88
CA LEU A 110 -8.25 -1.61 -7.93
C LEU A 110 -7.53 -0.80 -9.00
N HIS A 111 -6.35 -0.30 -8.67
CA HIS A 111 -5.52 0.52 -9.54
C HIS A 111 -4.10 -0.04 -9.61
N ASP A 112 -3.48 0.04 -10.78
CA ASP A 112 -2.02 0.00 -10.86
C ASP A 112 -1.47 1.40 -10.50
N VAL A 113 -0.44 1.43 -9.66
CA VAL A 113 0.21 2.68 -9.26
C VAL A 113 0.89 3.30 -10.48
N PRO A 114 0.58 4.56 -10.84
CA PRO A 114 1.38 5.30 -11.80
C PRO A 114 2.80 5.49 -11.24
N LEU A 115 3.83 5.14 -12.01
CA LEU A 115 5.23 5.37 -11.61
C LEU A 115 5.64 6.82 -11.92
N GLU A 116 4.84 7.75 -11.42
CA GLU A 116 4.98 9.20 -11.62
C GLU A 116 4.31 9.96 -10.49
N ARG A 117 4.05 11.23 -10.70
CA ARG A 117 3.32 12.07 -9.75
C ARG A 117 1.81 12.08 -10.05
N PHE A 118 0.98 11.81 -9.04
CA PHE A 118 -0.48 11.84 -9.12
C PHE A 118 -1.11 12.38 -7.83
N ALA A 119 -2.40 12.64 -7.85
CA ALA A 119 -3.13 13.18 -6.71
C ALA A 119 -4.13 12.18 -6.14
N ILE A 120 -4.27 12.16 -4.82
CA ILE A 120 -5.35 11.49 -4.09
C ILE A 120 -5.92 12.49 -3.09
N GLY A 121 -7.15 12.97 -3.32
CA GLY A 121 -7.70 14.09 -2.55
C GLY A 121 -6.76 15.30 -2.58
N GLY A 122 -6.53 15.92 -1.43
CA GLY A 122 -5.59 17.03 -1.28
C GLY A 122 -4.11 16.63 -1.20
N LEU A 123 -3.81 15.33 -1.30
CA LEU A 123 -2.43 14.83 -1.23
C LEU A 123 -1.84 14.61 -2.63
N THR A 124 -0.60 15.00 -2.78
CA THR A 124 0.21 14.65 -3.96
C THR A 124 1.09 13.47 -3.63
N VAL A 125 1.02 12.42 -4.43
CA VAL A 125 1.83 11.20 -4.33
C VAL A 125 2.81 11.16 -5.48
N THR A 126 4.08 10.92 -5.19
CA THR A 126 5.11 10.56 -6.18
C THR A 126 5.52 9.14 -5.91
N ALA A 127 5.49 8.30 -6.94
CA ALA A 127 5.82 6.89 -6.85
C ALA A 127 6.96 6.50 -7.79
N ALA A 128 7.85 5.63 -7.32
CA ALA A 128 8.94 5.09 -8.13
C ALA A 128 9.28 3.67 -7.67
N LEU A 129 9.82 2.86 -8.59
CA LEU A 129 10.33 1.54 -8.25
C LEU A 129 11.59 1.66 -7.38
N VAL A 130 11.66 0.86 -6.33
CA VAL A 130 12.80 0.77 -5.42
C VAL A 130 13.44 -0.61 -5.43
N CYS A 131 14.64 -0.73 -4.87
CA CYS A 131 15.40 -1.98 -4.84
C CYS A 131 14.84 -2.93 -3.78
N HIS A 132 14.16 -3.98 -4.23
CA HIS A 132 13.70 -5.13 -3.45
C HIS A 132 13.26 -6.24 -4.42
N PRO A 133 13.24 -7.53 -4.04
CA PRO A 133 12.73 -8.59 -4.89
C PRO A 133 11.27 -8.38 -5.31
N GLY A 134 11.02 -8.50 -6.62
CA GLY A 134 9.71 -8.21 -7.22
C GLY A 134 9.44 -6.72 -7.47
N PRO A 135 8.29 -6.38 -8.06
CA PRO A 135 7.86 -4.99 -8.25
C PRO A 135 7.55 -4.36 -6.89
N THR A 136 8.42 -3.44 -6.44
CA THR A 136 8.28 -2.72 -5.17
C THR A 136 8.33 -1.24 -5.43
N VAL A 137 7.35 -0.53 -4.88
CA VAL A 137 7.15 0.92 -5.06
C VAL A 137 7.43 1.65 -3.75
N GLY A 138 8.30 2.65 -3.83
CA GLY A 138 8.43 3.67 -2.80
C GLY A 138 7.52 4.85 -3.09
N TYR A 139 7.09 5.55 -2.04
CA TYR A 139 6.17 6.68 -2.13
C TYR A 139 6.73 7.90 -1.43
N ARG A 140 6.56 9.06 -2.05
CA ARG A 140 6.64 10.36 -1.38
C ARG A 140 5.25 10.99 -1.40
N ILE A 141 4.76 11.39 -0.24
CA ILE A 141 3.45 12.01 -0.07
C ILE A 141 3.64 13.42 0.49
N THR A 142 2.94 14.40 -0.07
CA THR A 142 2.97 15.79 0.40
C THR A 142 1.60 16.44 0.30
N ASP A 143 1.29 17.33 1.25
CA ASP A 143 0.15 18.24 1.22
C ASP A 143 0.54 19.67 0.74
N GLY A 144 1.81 19.85 0.31
CA GLY A 144 2.38 21.13 -0.10
C GLY A 144 3.11 21.87 1.03
N THR A 145 2.90 21.51 2.29
CA THR A 145 3.57 22.10 3.46
C THR A 145 4.55 21.14 4.11
N ALA A 146 4.18 19.87 4.20
CA ALA A 146 5.00 18.80 4.73
C ALA A 146 5.10 17.64 3.73
N SER A 147 6.11 16.83 3.86
CA SER A 147 6.24 15.62 3.06
C SER A 147 6.83 14.48 3.86
N ILE A 148 6.41 13.25 3.52
CA ILE A 148 6.97 12.01 4.04
C ILE A 148 7.44 11.14 2.89
N ALA A 149 8.50 10.37 3.10
CA ALA A 149 8.91 9.29 2.21
C ALA A 149 8.66 7.96 2.90
N TYR A 150 8.04 7.02 2.18
CA TYR A 150 7.77 5.67 2.63
C TYR A 150 8.48 4.67 1.72
N LEU A 151 9.51 4.04 2.25
CA LEU A 151 10.44 3.17 1.53
C LEU A 151 10.63 1.85 2.31
N PRO A 152 9.55 1.06 2.49
CA PRO A 152 9.66 -0.20 3.20
C PRO A 152 10.47 -1.18 2.34
N ASP A 153 11.21 -2.06 3.00
CA ASP A 153 11.97 -3.16 2.39
C ASP A 153 12.94 -2.73 1.29
N HIS A 154 13.27 -1.43 1.24
CA HIS A 154 14.27 -0.94 0.31
C HIS A 154 15.66 -1.46 0.69
N GLU A 155 16.28 -2.17 -0.23
CA GLU A 155 17.65 -2.68 -0.10
C GLU A 155 18.61 -1.81 -0.91
N PRO A 156 19.32 -0.85 -0.28
CA PRO A 156 20.28 -0.03 -1.01
C PRO A 156 21.38 -0.90 -1.58
N ALA A 157 21.55 -0.83 -2.90
CA ALA A 157 22.67 -1.49 -3.58
C ALA A 157 23.97 -0.74 -3.26
N LEU A 158 24.70 -1.18 -2.26
CA LEU A 158 25.96 -0.59 -1.86
C LEU A 158 26.96 -0.63 -3.04
N GLY A 159 27.39 0.55 -3.48
CA GLY A 159 28.35 0.71 -4.58
C GLY A 159 27.78 0.60 -6.00
N ALA A 160 26.50 0.38 -6.20
CA ALA A 160 25.84 0.41 -7.50
C ALA A 160 24.92 1.62 -7.64
N ARG A 161 25.00 2.34 -8.76
CA ARG A 161 24.05 3.43 -9.07
C ARG A 161 22.67 2.90 -9.46
N HIS A 162 22.62 1.67 -9.95
CA HIS A 162 21.40 1.00 -10.38
C HIS A 162 21.40 -0.44 -9.90
N PHE A 163 20.21 -1.01 -9.69
CA PHE A 163 20.06 -2.40 -9.35
C PHE A 163 20.43 -3.26 -10.58
N PRO A 164 21.32 -4.28 -10.46
CA PRO A 164 21.66 -5.12 -11.58
C PRO A 164 20.42 -5.75 -12.23
N GLY A 165 20.23 -5.54 -13.53
CA GLY A 165 19.09 -6.04 -14.28
C GLY A 165 17.79 -5.23 -14.17
N ALA A 166 17.80 -4.09 -13.46
CA ALA A 166 16.66 -3.20 -13.33
C ALA A 166 17.13 -1.72 -13.32
N PRO A 167 17.57 -1.20 -14.47
CA PRO A 167 18.14 0.15 -14.57
C PRO A 167 17.11 1.27 -14.34
N ASP A 168 15.81 0.94 -14.36
CA ASP A 168 14.68 1.82 -14.07
C ASP A 168 14.38 1.98 -12.58
N ARG A 169 15.08 1.21 -11.71
CA ARG A 169 14.90 1.32 -10.26
C ARG A 169 15.78 2.41 -9.66
N THR A 170 15.16 3.33 -8.96
CA THR A 170 15.85 4.36 -8.20
C THR A 170 16.59 3.76 -6.99
N SER A 171 17.60 4.48 -6.50
CA SER A 171 18.24 4.15 -5.23
C SER A 171 17.31 4.32 -4.02
N GLY A 172 16.11 4.89 -4.22
CA GLY A 172 15.17 5.26 -3.17
C GLY A 172 15.46 6.64 -2.55
N PHE A 173 16.70 7.12 -2.62
CA PHE A 173 17.06 8.43 -2.09
C PHE A 173 16.47 9.59 -2.89
N ASP A 174 16.23 9.39 -4.19
CA ASP A 174 15.62 10.41 -5.06
C ASP A 174 14.16 10.70 -4.68
N LEU A 175 13.46 9.75 -4.02
CA LEU A 175 12.13 9.98 -3.47
C LEU A 175 12.18 10.78 -2.15
N ALA A 176 13.19 10.58 -1.37
CA ALA A 176 13.35 11.25 -0.09
C ALA A 176 13.76 12.70 -0.26
#